data_8e4ee51e95f8c2de9d2e84b6f133e643
#
_entry.id   8e4ee51e95f8c2de9d2e84b6f133e643
#
_cell.length_a   1.000
_cell.length_b   1.000
_cell.length_c   1.000
_cell.angle_alpha   90.00
_cell.angle_beta   90.00
_cell.angle_gamma   90.00
#
_symmetry.space_group_name_H-M   'P 1'
#
loop_
_entity.id
_entity.type
_entity.pdbx_description
1 polymer ?
#
loop_
_entity_poly.entity_id
_entity_poly.type
_entity_poly.pdbx_seq_one_letter_code
_entity_poly.pdbx_strand_id
1 'polypeptide(L)'
;MLSTRFKTPLAPLAVTTAFPVIEESSVRTSLAGDISVCSQCRLCVDLCDVFPSIFDALDGVTDADPHLLTPNQQNIFSDSCFHCGACIQRCPHRGPDSEHEVDLPTTFIDLMQVRQLNGYFTVRQRITNWVLSAHDLTGPIASQCATFVNWLMQRPDTLRRRLVTAVTGISSSAQIPRISGQRFSTWLRRQPMAVASNRPQVSVFPTCSVEYFSNDAAQSVIGHLASKGRPCELATTRCCGAEELRAGRVRAFRKRVRRLTKLLGKESSKGPIMVMSPSCLAHLRSNLVPHCDPGLRPNAEMIVDRLRSPIEVLTESTSAGTSRSSGTSDSRRSLLFLPSPHEDPSERTAIEHTVTSETAVQVIADAGMHMGTWALRQGNEEGAHRTVQRMAKRLPTPADAPRMVVRSGLLSSQLLAHETGDDIVDPVTLLLSASSDEQ
;
A
#
# COMPACT_ATOMS: atom_id res chain seq x y z
N MET A 1 -10.30 24.74 17.48
CA MET A 1 -11.67 24.62 16.94
C MET A 1 -11.57 24.66 15.43
N LEU A 2 -11.81 23.53 14.81
CA LEU A 2 -12.43 23.28 13.51
C LEU A 2 -12.00 21.88 13.05
N SER A 3 -12.76 20.90 13.55
CA SER A 3 -12.74 19.52 13.05
C SER A 3 -13.54 19.53 11.75
N THR A 4 -12.87 19.60 10.61
CA THR A 4 -13.47 19.29 9.30
C THR A 4 -13.29 17.81 9.00
N ARG A 5 -14.27 17.01 9.42
CA ARG A 5 -14.48 15.67 8.92
C ARG A 5 -14.68 15.74 7.41
N PHE A 6 -13.76 15.14 6.64
CA PHE A 6 -13.98 14.82 5.24
C PHE A 6 -15.15 13.82 5.13
N LYS A 7 -16.35 14.33 5.04
CA LYS A 7 -17.50 13.62 4.52
C LYS A 7 -17.62 14.00 3.05
N THR A 8 -17.05 13.20 2.17
CA THR A 8 -17.42 13.24 0.76
C THR A 8 -18.75 12.51 0.62
N PRO A 9 -19.86 13.16 0.27
CA PRO A 9 -21.07 12.46 -0.08
C PRO A 9 -20.88 11.90 -1.48
N LEU A 10 -20.63 10.59 -1.57
CA LEU A 10 -20.81 9.86 -2.82
C LEU A 10 -22.27 10.02 -3.25
N ALA A 11 -22.48 10.50 -4.48
CA ALA A 11 -23.81 10.56 -5.07
C ALA A 11 -24.51 9.20 -4.96
N PRO A 12 -25.82 9.14 -4.67
CA PRO A 12 -26.52 7.89 -4.53
C PRO A 12 -26.56 7.15 -5.87
N LEU A 13 -25.67 6.14 -6.01
CA LEU A 13 -25.74 5.20 -7.12
C LEU A 13 -27.07 4.45 -7.00
N ALA A 14 -27.88 4.55 -8.04
CA ALA A 14 -29.14 3.81 -8.16
C ALA A 14 -28.89 2.32 -7.90
N VAL A 15 -29.70 1.75 -6.99
CA VAL A 15 -29.68 0.33 -6.62
C VAL A 15 -30.18 -0.49 -7.81
N THR A 16 -29.29 -0.82 -8.74
CA THR A 16 -29.51 -1.89 -9.72
C THR A 16 -28.74 -3.11 -9.27
N THR A 17 -29.40 -4.26 -9.22
CA THR A 17 -28.86 -5.56 -8.77
C THR A 17 -27.80 -6.15 -9.69
N ALA A 18 -27.45 -5.48 -10.80
CA ALA A 18 -26.35 -5.78 -11.68
C ALA A 18 -25.36 -4.61 -11.64
N PHE A 19 -24.10 -4.89 -11.27
CA PHE A 19 -23.04 -3.89 -11.38
C PHE A 19 -22.90 -3.47 -12.84
N PRO A 20 -22.73 -2.16 -13.13
CA PRO A 20 -22.65 -1.70 -14.50
C PRO A 20 -21.52 -2.44 -15.22
N VAL A 21 -21.81 -2.92 -16.42
CA VAL A 21 -20.77 -3.39 -17.33
C VAL A 21 -19.97 -2.17 -17.70
N ILE A 22 -18.69 -2.13 -17.32
CA ILE A 22 -17.81 -1.04 -17.72
C ILE A 22 -17.59 -1.17 -19.22
N GLU A 23 -18.04 -0.17 -19.95
CA GLU A 23 -17.89 -0.12 -21.41
C GLU A 23 -16.50 0.44 -21.76
N GLU A 24 -15.80 -0.20 -22.67
CA GLU A 24 -14.43 0.17 -23.06
C GLU A 24 -14.35 1.61 -23.59
N SER A 25 -15.30 2.01 -24.41
CA SER A 25 -15.39 3.37 -24.94
C SER A 25 -15.48 4.43 -23.82
N SER A 26 -16.33 4.18 -22.82
CA SER A 26 -16.51 5.08 -21.68
C SER A 26 -15.22 5.24 -20.87
N VAL A 27 -14.52 4.12 -20.58
CA VAL A 27 -13.24 4.17 -19.85
C VAL A 27 -12.17 4.93 -20.62
N ARG A 28 -12.08 4.71 -21.92
CA ARG A 28 -11.08 5.40 -22.78
C ARG A 28 -11.39 6.88 -22.90
N THR A 29 -12.66 7.28 -22.97
CA THR A 29 -13.08 8.68 -22.95
C THR A 29 -12.76 9.34 -21.61
N SER A 30 -13.01 8.66 -20.49
CA SER A 30 -12.64 9.14 -19.16
C SER A 30 -11.12 9.32 -19.04
N LEU A 31 -10.35 8.35 -19.54
CA LEU A 31 -8.89 8.45 -19.56
C LEU A 31 -8.40 9.64 -20.41
N ALA A 32 -9.01 9.88 -21.57
CA ALA A 32 -8.66 11.03 -22.40
C ALA A 32 -8.97 12.36 -21.68
N GLY A 33 -10.10 12.43 -20.95
CA GLY A 33 -10.43 13.58 -20.11
C GLY A 33 -9.40 13.83 -19.01
N ASP A 34 -9.04 12.79 -18.24
CA ASP A 34 -7.98 12.88 -17.22
C ASP A 34 -6.65 13.35 -17.82
N ILE A 35 -6.23 12.78 -18.96
CA ILE A 35 -4.99 13.14 -19.64
C ILE A 35 -5.03 14.57 -20.14
N SER A 36 -6.18 15.08 -20.63
CA SER A 36 -6.33 16.46 -21.08
C SER A 36 -6.01 17.46 -19.97
N VAL A 37 -6.55 17.24 -18.77
CA VAL A 37 -6.25 18.08 -17.60
C VAL A 37 -4.79 17.93 -17.18
N CYS A 38 -4.27 16.69 -17.12
CA CYS A 38 -2.88 16.43 -16.74
C CYS A 38 -1.87 17.07 -17.70
N SER A 39 -2.16 17.09 -19.01
CA SER A 39 -1.28 17.68 -20.03
C SER A 39 -1.13 19.20 -19.90
N GLN A 40 -2.18 19.87 -19.45
CA GLN A 40 -2.16 21.31 -19.20
C GLN A 40 -1.44 21.65 -17.88
N CYS A 41 -1.62 20.84 -16.86
CA CYS A 41 -1.09 21.07 -15.51
C CYS A 41 0.38 20.65 -15.37
N ARG A 42 0.77 19.47 -15.85
CA ARG A 42 2.11 18.85 -15.81
C ARG A 42 2.80 18.80 -14.44
N LEU A 43 2.10 19.06 -13.34
CA LEU A 43 2.67 19.13 -12.00
C LEU A 43 3.30 17.80 -11.53
N CYS A 44 2.84 16.67 -12.09
CA CYS A 44 3.26 15.32 -11.68
C CYS A 44 4.36 14.72 -12.59
N VAL A 45 4.94 15.48 -13.52
CA VAL A 45 5.91 14.97 -14.52
C VAL A 45 7.13 14.28 -13.91
N ASP A 46 7.55 14.71 -12.73
CA ASP A 46 8.73 14.20 -12.01
C ASP A 46 8.41 13.06 -11.02
N LEU A 47 7.13 12.71 -10.84
CA LEU A 47 6.76 11.68 -9.86
C LEU A 47 7.13 10.27 -10.32
N CYS A 48 6.72 9.88 -11.53
CA CYS A 48 6.94 8.52 -12.05
C CYS A 48 7.04 8.51 -13.58
N ASP A 49 7.32 7.35 -14.17
CA ASP A 49 7.50 7.19 -15.63
C ASP A 49 6.20 7.31 -16.43
N VAL A 50 5.04 7.24 -15.79
CA VAL A 50 3.72 7.32 -16.48
C VAL A 50 3.53 8.69 -17.13
N PHE A 51 3.82 9.78 -16.41
CA PHE A 51 3.57 11.14 -16.92
C PHE A 51 4.47 11.51 -18.10
N PRO A 52 5.80 11.30 -18.06
CA PRO A 52 6.62 11.49 -19.26
C PRO A 52 6.11 10.65 -20.45
N SER A 53 5.75 9.39 -20.23
CA SER A 53 5.24 8.53 -21.31
C SER A 53 3.92 9.03 -21.92
N ILE A 54 3.03 9.61 -21.10
CA ILE A 54 1.80 10.24 -21.57
C ILE A 54 2.12 11.50 -22.40
N PHE A 55 3.00 12.37 -21.90
CA PHE A 55 3.30 13.62 -22.55
C PHE A 55 4.07 13.42 -23.84
N ASP A 56 5.03 12.51 -23.89
CA ASP A 56 5.76 12.13 -25.11
C ASP A 56 4.80 11.56 -26.18
N ALA A 57 3.80 10.76 -25.75
CA ALA A 57 2.81 10.23 -26.66
C ALA A 57 1.85 11.31 -27.19
N LEU A 58 1.50 12.30 -26.37
CA LEU A 58 0.67 13.45 -26.78
C LEU A 58 1.42 14.37 -27.75
N ASP A 59 2.71 14.61 -27.52
CA ASP A 59 3.53 15.44 -28.42
C ASP A 59 3.65 14.81 -29.82
N GLY A 60 3.37 13.50 -29.95
CA GLY A 60 3.33 12.76 -31.22
C GLY A 60 2.00 12.76 -31.97
N VAL A 61 0.92 13.34 -31.40
CA VAL A 61 -0.42 13.38 -32.04
C VAL A 61 -0.81 14.83 -32.36
N THR A 62 -1.69 14.98 -33.38
CA THR A 62 -2.16 16.29 -33.84
C THR A 62 -2.84 17.05 -32.70
N ASP A 63 -2.47 18.30 -32.52
CA ASP A 63 -3.02 19.24 -31.51
C ASP A 63 -2.88 18.73 -30.06
N ALA A 64 -2.03 17.73 -29.82
CA ALA A 64 -1.89 17.04 -28.54
C ALA A 64 -3.25 16.56 -27.98
N ASP A 65 -4.14 16.08 -28.88
CA ASP A 65 -5.47 15.59 -28.52
C ASP A 65 -5.40 14.19 -27.89
N PRO A 66 -5.77 14.04 -26.60
CA PRO A 66 -5.75 12.73 -25.94
C PRO A 66 -6.69 11.70 -26.57
N HIS A 67 -7.73 12.12 -27.28
CA HIS A 67 -8.65 11.21 -27.98
C HIS A 67 -8.01 10.50 -29.18
N LEU A 68 -6.90 11.02 -29.70
CA LEU A 68 -6.13 10.41 -30.78
C LEU A 68 -5.10 9.37 -30.29
N LEU A 69 -4.92 9.24 -28.97
CA LEU A 69 -4.05 8.22 -28.40
C LEU A 69 -4.57 6.81 -28.71
N THR A 70 -3.71 5.99 -29.26
CA THR A 70 -4.06 4.62 -29.61
C THR A 70 -4.36 3.76 -28.37
N PRO A 71 -5.20 2.73 -28.49
CA PRO A 71 -5.44 1.78 -27.41
C PRO A 71 -4.17 1.15 -26.85
N ASN A 72 -3.14 0.94 -27.68
CA ASN A 72 -1.86 0.40 -27.24
C ASN A 72 -1.09 1.38 -26.33
N GLN A 73 -1.02 2.66 -26.70
CA GLN A 73 -0.41 3.70 -25.85
C GLN A 73 -1.11 3.79 -24.49
N GLN A 74 -2.44 3.84 -24.48
CA GLN A 74 -3.24 3.86 -23.25
C GLN A 74 -3.00 2.62 -22.37
N ASN A 75 -2.83 1.45 -23.00
CA ASN A 75 -2.50 0.21 -22.29
C ASN A 75 -1.09 0.27 -21.66
N ILE A 76 -0.10 0.85 -22.36
CA ILE A 76 1.25 1.04 -21.83
C ILE A 76 1.22 1.95 -20.60
N PHE A 77 0.45 3.02 -20.60
CA PHE A 77 0.31 3.90 -19.43
C PHE A 77 -0.26 3.17 -18.22
N SER A 78 -1.32 2.37 -18.42
CA SER A 78 -1.91 1.58 -17.34
C SER A 78 -0.98 0.48 -16.81
N ASP A 79 -0.17 -0.15 -17.68
CA ASP A 79 0.81 -1.15 -17.29
C ASP A 79 2.00 -0.54 -16.52
N SER A 80 2.33 0.73 -16.80
CA SER A 80 3.41 1.47 -16.14
C SER A 80 3.00 2.04 -14.78
N CYS A 81 1.70 2.11 -14.47
CA CYS A 81 1.21 2.62 -13.20
C CYS A 81 1.29 1.57 -12.08
N PHE A 82 1.98 1.89 -11.00
CA PHE A 82 2.05 1.05 -9.80
C PHE A 82 1.09 1.46 -8.68
N HIS A 83 0.12 2.34 -8.98
CA HIS A 83 -0.99 2.74 -8.11
C HIS A 83 -0.55 3.20 -6.71
N CYS A 84 0.52 3.98 -6.62
CA CYS A 84 1.01 4.51 -5.34
C CYS A 84 0.17 5.65 -4.76
N GLY A 85 -0.69 6.30 -5.55
CA GLY A 85 -1.53 7.41 -5.11
C GLY A 85 -0.83 8.76 -4.98
N ALA A 86 0.47 8.89 -5.25
CA ALA A 86 1.21 10.16 -5.10
C ALA A 86 0.64 11.29 -5.98
N CYS A 87 0.26 10.97 -7.21
CA CYS A 87 -0.39 11.94 -8.11
C CYS A 87 -1.74 12.42 -7.59
N ILE A 88 -2.47 11.57 -6.85
CA ILE A 88 -3.75 11.92 -6.24
C ILE A 88 -3.57 12.95 -5.12
N GLN A 89 -2.57 12.75 -4.27
CA GLN A 89 -2.26 13.69 -3.17
C GLN A 89 -1.76 15.05 -3.66
N ARG A 90 -1.04 15.06 -4.78
CA ARG A 90 -0.46 16.27 -5.37
C ARG A 90 -1.44 17.03 -6.27
N CYS A 91 -2.54 16.40 -6.70
CA CYS A 91 -3.43 16.91 -7.73
C CYS A 91 -4.28 18.11 -7.24
N PRO A 92 -4.15 19.29 -7.86
CA PRO A 92 -5.02 20.43 -7.55
C PRO A 92 -6.43 20.29 -8.17
N HIS A 93 -6.60 19.39 -9.15
CA HIS A 93 -7.87 19.16 -9.86
C HIS A 93 -8.67 18.03 -9.19
N ARG A 94 -8.69 18.04 -7.85
CA ARG A 94 -9.52 17.15 -7.03
C ARG A 94 -10.29 17.98 -6.01
N GLY A 95 -11.58 17.85 -6.06
CA GLY A 95 -12.47 18.54 -5.14
C GLY A 95 -13.75 18.97 -5.82
N PRO A 96 -14.74 19.42 -5.04
CA PRO A 96 -16.08 19.76 -5.54
C PRO A 96 -16.10 20.94 -6.52
N ASP A 97 -15.04 21.74 -6.54
CA ASP A 97 -14.92 22.92 -7.40
C ASP A 97 -14.21 22.63 -8.72
N SER A 98 -13.78 21.38 -8.95
CA SER A 98 -13.11 20.99 -10.20
C SER A 98 -14.15 20.66 -11.27
N GLU A 99 -14.03 21.24 -12.45
CA GLU A 99 -14.89 20.93 -13.61
C GLU A 99 -14.73 19.46 -14.05
N HIS A 100 -13.53 18.91 -13.90
CA HIS A 100 -13.22 17.51 -14.13
C HIS A 100 -12.36 16.97 -12.98
N GLU A 101 -12.90 16.02 -12.22
CA GLU A 101 -12.15 15.38 -11.13
C GLU A 101 -11.21 14.30 -11.69
N VAL A 102 -9.90 14.55 -11.62
CA VAL A 102 -8.87 13.63 -12.12
C VAL A 102 -8.63 12.50 -11.15
N ASP A 103 -8.78 11.25 -11.61
CA ASP A 103 -8.39 10.03 -10.87
C ASP A 103 -7.75 8.96 -11.75
N LEU A 104 -6.59 9.29 -12.34
CA LEU A 104 -5.83 8.37 -13.21
C LEU A 104 -5.64 6.96 -12.64
N PRO A 105 -5.28 6.75 -11.35
CA PRO A 105 -5.14 5.40 -10.82
C PRO A 105 -6.43 4.57 -10.90
N THR A 106 -7.60 5.16 -10.63
CA THR A 106 -8.88 4.47 -10.75
C THR A 106 -9.23 4.21 -12.20
N THR A 107 -9.04 5.19 -13.08
CA THR A 107 -9.26 5.03 -14.53
C THR A 107 -8.36 3.94 -15.13
N PHE A 108 -7.12 3.81 -14.67
CA PHE A 108 -6.24 2.71 -15.07
C PHE A 108 -6.70 1.34 -14.55
N ILE A 109 -7.26 1.26 -13.33
CA ILE A 109 -7.87 0.02 -12.82
C ILE A 109 -9.07 -0.38 -13.69
N ASP A 110 -9.90 0.56 -14.08
CA ASP A 110 -11.04 0.31 -14.95
C ASP A 110 -10.59 -0.16 -16.35
N LEU A 111 -9.54 0.44 -16.90
CA LEU A 111 -8.95 -0.02 -18.16
C LEU A 111 -8.38 -1.46 -18.02
N MET A 112 -7.69 -1.77 -16.92
CA MET A 112 -7.22 -3.13 -16.65
C MET A 112 -8.38 -4.13 -16.52
N GLN A 113 -9.52 -3.71 -15.94
CA GLN A 113 -10.74 -4.52 -15.87
C GLN A 113 -11.31 -4.80 -17.25
N VAL A 114 -11.43 -3.80 -18.11
CA VAL A 114 -11.88 -3.94 -19.50
C VAL A 114 -10.97 -4.90 -20.25
N ARG A 115 -9.66 -4.73 -20.17
CA ARG A 115 -8.66 -5.61 -20.79
C ARG A 115 -8.79 -7.07 -20.30
N GLN A 116 -9.05 -7.27 -19.01
CA GLN A 116 -9.27 -8.59 -18.42
C GLN A 116 -10.56 -9.22 -18.93
N LEU A 117 -11.66 -8.47 -19.05
CA LEU A 117 -12.96 -8.95 -19.53
C LEU A 117 -12.94 -9.30 -21.02
N ASN A 118 -12.29 -8.47 -21.82
CA ASN A 118 -12.17 -8.65 -23.27
C ASN A 118 -11.08 -9.65 -23.68
N GLY A 119 -10.35 -10.21 -22.71
CA GLY A 119 -9.36 -11.24 -22.97
C GLY A 119 -8.06 -10.74 -23.60
N TYR A 120 -7.74 -9.44 -23.51
CA TYR A 120 -6.55 -8.85 -24.13
C TYR A 120 -5.23 -9.24 -23.45
N PHE A 121 -5.28 -9.88 -22.27
CA PHE A 121 -4.08 -10.41 -21.64
C PHE A 121 -3.65 -11.74 -22.22
N THR A 122 -2.36 -11.87 -22.48
CA THR A 122 -1.73 -13.14 -22.84
C THR A 122 -1.87 -14.15 -21.70
N VAL A 123 -1.75 -15.44 -22.00
CA VAL A 123 -1.78 -16.52 -20.99
C VAL A 123 -0.75 -16.26 -19.91
N ARG A 124 0.46 -15.82 -20.29
CA ARG A 124 1.54 -15.49 -19.36
C ARG A 124 1.15 -14.34 -18.40
N GLN A 125 0.61 -13.25 -18.93
CA GLN A 125 0.13 -12.12 -18.10
C GLN A 125 -0.97 -12.55 -17.13
N ARG A 126 -1.88 -13.43 -17.55
CA ARG A 126 -2.92 -14.00 -16.68
C ARG A 126 -2.33 -14.83 -15.54
N ILE A 127 -1.31 -15.65 -15.85
CA ILE A 127 -0.59 -16.44 -14.84
C ILE A 127 0.12 -15.50 -13.87
N THR A 128 0.85 -14.49 -14.35
CA THR A 128 1.54 -13.49 -13.50
C THR A 128 0.54 -12.76 -12.59
N ASN A 129 -0.57 -12.28 -13.16
CA ASN A 129 -1.63 -11.60 -12.40
C ASN A 129 -2.23 -12.52 -11.33
N TRP A 130 -2.39 -13.81 -11.63
CA TRP A 130 -2.91 -14.78 -10.67
C TRP A 130 -1.89 -15.06 -9.56
N VAL A 131 -0.64 -15.35 -9.90
CA VAL A 131 0.43 -15.65 -8.91
C VAL A 131 0.62 -14.49 -7.94
N LEU A 132 0.71 -13.25 -8.46
CA LEU A 132 0.94 -12.05 -7.66
C LEU A 132 -0.29 -11.58 -6.87
N SER A 133 -1.48 -12.09 -7.14
CA SER A 133 -2.70 -11.74 -6.41
C SER A 133 -3.27 -12.86 -5.53
N ALA A 134 -2.82 -14.10 -5.71
CA ALA A 134 -3.35 -15.27 -4.99
C ALA A 134 -2.61 -15.55 -3.66
N HIS A 135 -2.28 -14.50 -2.90
CA HIS A 135 -1.50 -14.62 -1.66
C HIS A 135 -2.13 -15.55 -0.61
N ASP A 136 -3.48 -15.65 -0.58
CA ASP A 136 -4.17 -16.56 0.33
C ASP A 136 -3.88 -18.04 0.05
N LEU A 137 -3.46 -18.37 -1.17
CA LEU A 137 -3.12 -19.73 -1.59
C LEU A 137 -1.60 -19.94 -1.64
N THR A 138 -0.89 -19.02 -2.29
CA THR A 138 0.56 -19.14 -2.53
C THR A 138 1.38 -18.90 -1.26
N GLY A 139 0.95 -17.97 -0.40
CA GLY A 139 1.65 -17.58 0.82
C GLY A 139 1.79 -18.72 1.83
N PRO A 140 0.72 -19.43 2.21
CA PRO A 140 0.81 -20.57 3.12
C PRO A 140 1.75 -21.68 2.62
N ILE A 141 1.68 -22.01 1.33
CA ILE A 141 2.53 -23.03 0.71
C ILE A 141 3.99 -22.56 0.72
N ALA A 142 4.22 -21.31 0.30
CA ALA A 142 5.57 -20.74 0.28
C ALA A 142 6.20 -20.68 1.68
N SER A 143 5.41 -20.34 2.71
CA SER A 143 5.89 -20.31 4.10
C SER A 143 6.20 -21.71 4.64
N GLN A 144 5.42 -22.74 4.31
CA GLN A 144 5.72 -24.12 4.70
C GLN A 144 7.01 -24.63 4.05
N CYS A 145 7.30 -24.21 2.82
CA CYS A 145 8.49 -24.56 2.07
C CYS A 145 9.52 -23.41 2.03
N ALA A 146 9.57 -22.56 3.06
CA ALA A 146 10.31 -21.30 3.04
C ALA A 146 11.80 -21.49 2.69
N THR A 147 12.46 -22.51 3.23
CA THR A 147 13.87 -22.81 2.94
C THR A 147 14.09 -23.07 1.45
N PHE A 148 13.25 -23.90 0.84
CA PHE A 148 13.33 -24.21 -0.60
C PHE A 148 12.97 -22.99 -1.47
N VAL A 149 11.89 -22.29 -1.13
CA VAL A 149 11.44 -21.11 -1.88
C VAL A 149 12.49 -20.00 -1.78
N ASN A 150 13.05 -19.74 -0.60
CA ASN A 150 14.12 -18.77 -0.44
C ASN A 150 15.38 -19.19 -1.21
N TRP A 151 15.78 -20.47 -1.17
CA TRP A 151 16.89 -20.96 -1.99
C TRP A 151 16.63 -20.75 -3.49
N LEU A 152 15.40 -20.94 -3.95
CA LEU A 152 15.02 -20.75 -5.35
C LEU A 152 15.01 -19.26 -5.75
N MET A 153 14.56 -18.37 -4.84
CA MET A 153 14.17 -16.99 -5.16
C MET A 153 15.20 -15.92 -4.75
N GLN A 154 16.07 -16.16 -3.77
CA GLN A 154 16.92 -15.12 -3.16
C GLN A 154 18.08 -14.63 -4.05
N ARG A 155 18.58 -15.42 -4.97
CA ARG A 155 19.69 -15.02 -5.83
C ARG A 155 19.15 -14.58 -7.19
N PRO A 156 19.18 -13.27 -7.52
CA PRO A 156 18.76 -12.78 -8.82
C PRO A 156 19.63 -13.35 -9.94
N ASP A 157 19.12 -13.28 -11.16
CA ASP A 157 19.78 -13.62 -12.44
C ASP A 157 20.38 -15.03 -12.55
N THR A 158 20.03 -15.92 -11.64
CA THR A 158 20.41 -17.35 -11.73
C THR A 158 19.52 -18.12 -12.71
N LEU A 159 20.03 -19.23 -13.24
CA LEU A 159 19.29 -20.08 -14.18
C LEU A 159 17.93 -20.53 -13.59
N ARG A 160 17.91 -20.90 -12.31
CA ARG A 160 16.67 -21.27 -11.60
C ARG A 160 15.65 -20.11 -11.56
N ARG A 161 16.12 -18.87 -11.37
CA ARG A 161 15.26 -17.68 -11.42
C ARG A 161 14.69 -17.45 -12.81
N ARG A 162 15.50 -17.60 -13.86
CA ARG A 162 15.04 -17.52 -15.26
C ARG A 162 13.95 -18.56 -15.56
N LEU A 163 14.06 -19.77 -15.02
CA LEU A 163 13.02 -20.80 -15.15
C LEU A 163 11.72 -20.38 -14.44
N VAL A 164 11.82 -19.85 -13.21
CA VAL A 164 10.66 -19.31 -12.50
C VAL A 164 10.04 -18.15 -13.29
N THR A 165 10.84 -17.25 -13.82
CA THR A 165 10.37 -16.13 -14.67
C THR A 165 9.61 -16.62 -15.89
N ALA A 166 10.10 -17.65 -16.55
CA ALA A 166 9.44 -18.21 -17.74
C ALA A 166 8.01 -18.69 -17.44
N VAL A 167 7.78 -19.26 -16.24
CA VAL A 167 6.48 -19.80 -15.82
C VAL A 167 5.60 -18.73 -15.17
N THR A 168 6.14 -17.93 -14.27
CA THR A 168 5.35 -17.04 -13.40
C THR A 168 5.31 -15.59 -13.89
N GLY A 169 6.23 -15.17 -14.76
CA GLY A 169 6.40 -13.77 -15.14
C GLY A 169 6.95 -12.86 -14.03
N ILE A 170 7.42 -13.46 -12.93
CA ILE A 170 8.17 -12.72 -11.90
C ILE A 170 9.59 -12.52 -12.41
N SER A 171 10.08 -11.31 -12.41
CA SER A 171 11.40 -10.96 -12.95
C SER A 171 12.55 -11.75 -12.31
N SER A 172 13.52 -12.17 -13.12
CA SER A 172 14.73 -12.85 -12.61
C SER A 172 15.66 -11.93 -11.84
N SER A 173 15.67 -10.64 -12.16
CA SER A 173 16.49 -9.62 -11.51
C SER A 173 15.83 -8.98 -10.29
N ALA A 174 14.50 -9.13 -10.13
CA ALA A 174 13.78 -8.52 -9.01
C ALA A 174 14.30 -9.02 -7.64
N GLN A 175 14.51 -8.10 -6.73
CA GLN A 175 14.81 -8.43 -5.34
C GLN A 175 13.52 -8.86 -4.63
N ILE A 176 13.50 -10.08 -4.11
CA ILE A 176 12.33 -10.63 -3.44
C ILE A 176 12.63 -10.75 -1.96
N PRO A 177 11.76 -10.20 -1.09
CA PRO A 177 11.91 -10.36 0.36
C PRO A 177 11.96 -11.84 0.76
N ARG A 178 12.71 -12.16 1.81
CA ARG A 178 12.74 -13.53 2.35
C ARG A 178 11.38 -13.92 2.90
N ILE A 179 10.93 -15.10 2.53
CA ILE A 179 9.72 -15.68 3.07
C ILE A 179 10.03 -16.26 4.45
N SER A 180 9.20 -15.89 5.43
CA SER A 180 9.31 -16.42 6.79
C SER A 180 8.78 -17.86 6.85
N GLY A 181 9.56 -18.75 7.49
CA GLY A 181 9.11 -20.11 7.82
C GLY A 181 8.06 -20.14 8.94
N GLN A 182 7.99 -19.07 9.76
CA GLN A 182 6.98 -18.90 10.79
C GLN A 182 6.02 -17.77 10.40
N ARG A 183 4.77 -18.12 10.10
CA ARG A 183 3.72 -17.14 9.82
C ARG A 183 3.38 -16.34 11.08
N PHE A 184 3.12 -15.04 10.89
CA PHE A 184 2.71 -14.15 11.99
C PHE A 184 1.47 -14.67 12.72
N SER A 185 0.45 -15.13 12.00
CA SER A 185 -0.77 -15.69 12.59
C SER A 185 -0.51 -16.91 13.48
N THR A 186 0.49 -17.73 13.13
CA THR A 186 0.90 -18.89 13.95
C THR A 186 1.61 -18.43 15.20
N TRP A 187 2.46 -17.40 15.10
CA TRP A 187 3.13 -16.80 16.24
C TRP A 187 2.10 -16.15 17.18
N LEU A 188 1.19 -15.29 16.66
CA LEU A 188 0.21 -14.57 17.47
C LEU A 188 -0.70 -15.51 18.28
N ARG A 189 -1.15 -16.62 17.69
CA ARG A 189 -1.98 -17.62 18.39
C ARG A 189 -1.28 -18.33 19.53
N ARG A 190 0.06 -18.29 19.59
CA ARG A 190 0.86 -18.89 20.66
C ARG A 190 1.14 -17.91 21.81
N GLN A 191 0.85 -16.62 21.60
CA GLN A 191 1.03 -15.63 22.66
C GLN A 191 -0.02 -15.83 23.76
N PRO A 192 0.36 -15.73 25.04
CA PRO A 192 -0.61 -15.74 26.10
C PRO A 192 -1.54 -14.55 25.94
N MET A 193 -2.84 -14.81 25.80
CA MET A 193 -3.83 -13.75 25.80
C MET A 193 -3.81 -13.05 27.16
N ALA A 194 -3.60 -11.76 27.19
CA ALA A 194 -3.67 -10.99 28.42
C ALA A 194 -5.07 -11.16 29.05
N VAL A 195 -5.11 -11.48 30.33
CA VAL A 195 -6.35 -11.65 31.10
C VAL A 195 -7.18 -10.36 31.03
N ALA A 196 -8.49 -10.53 30.89
CA ALA A 196 -9.54 -9.53 30.69
C ALA A 196 -9.20 -8.12 31.22
N SER A 197 -8.89 -7.23 30.30
CA SER A 197 -8.82 -5.81 30.56
C SER A 197 -10.18 -5.17 30.25
N ASN A 198 -10.53 -4.08 30.94
CA ASN A 198 -11.72 -3.29 30.63
C ASN A 198 -11.59 -2.52 29.29
N ARG A 199 -10.50 -2.70 28.56
CA ARG A 199 -10.28 -2.06 27.25
C ARG A 199 -10.73 -2.96 26.11
N PRO A 200 -11.25 -2.36 25.01
CA PRO A 200 -11.62 -3.14 23.83
C PRO A 200 -10.43 -3.91 23.28
N GLN A 201 -10.66 -5.18 22.96
CA GLN A 201 -9.68 -6.02 22.28
C GLN A 201 -9.35 -5.47 20.89
N VAL A 202 -8.08 -5.55 20.50
CA VAL A 202 -7.61 -5.12 19.18
C VAL A 202 -7.61 -6.31 18.22
N SER A 203 -8.39 -6.21 17.16
CA SER A 203 -8.41 -7.23 16.10
C SER A 203 -7.32 -6.93 15.08
N VAL A 204 -6.34 -7.84 14.90
CA VAL A 204 -5.16 -7.63 14.05
C VAL A 204 -5.40 -8.18 12.64
N PHE A 205 -5.28 -7.31 11.64
CA PHE A 205 -5.24 -7.66 10.23
C PHE A 205 -3.78 -7.61 9.74
N PRO A 206 -3.06 -8.75 9.69
CA PRO A 206 -1.60 -8.76 9.55
C PRO A 206 -1.12 -8.29 8.18
N THR A 207 -1.94 -8.37 7.15
CA THR A 207 -1.54 -8.17 5.75
C THR A 207 -0.60 -9.28 5.23
N CYS A 208 -0.44 -9.39 3.90
CA CYS A 208 0.41 -10.45 3.34
C CYS A 208 1.91 -10.22 3.61
N SER A 209 2.34 -8.96 3.72
CA SER A 209 3.73 -8.60 4.03
C SER A 209 4.15 -9.06 5.43
N VAL A 210 3.31 -8.84 6.42
CA VAL A 210 3.55 -9.25 7.81
C VAL A 210 3.33 -10.75 8.01
N GLU A 211 2.29 -11.31 7.37
CA GLU A 211 1.95 -12.73 7.53
C GLU A 211 3.05 -13.66 7.02
N TYR A 212 3.71 -13.30 5.90
CA TYR A 212 4.60 -14.22 5.18
C TYR A 212 6.06 -13.78 5.06
N PHE A 213 6.38 -12.51 5.33
CA PHE A 213 7.73 -11.98 5.08
C PHE A 213 8.39 -11.43 6.35
N SER A 214 8.10 -10.19 6.74
CA SER A 214 8.70 -9.53 7.89
C SER A 214 7.65 -9.23 8.94
N ASN A 215 7.81 -9.78 10.13
CA ASN A 215 6.84 -9.67 11.22
C ASN A 215 7.40 -9.04 12.50
N ASP A 216 8.66 -8.61 12.51
CA ASP A 216 9.33 -8.11 13.72
C ASP A 216 8.65 -6.85 14.27
N ALA A 217 8.39 -5.85 13.40
CA ALA A 217 7.67 -4.64 13.80
C ALA A 217 6.26 -4.96 14.35
N ALA A 218 5.55 -5.89 13.71
CA ALA A 218 4.23 -6.32 14.16
C ALA A 218 4.28 -7.04 15.51
N GLN A 219 5.29 -7.88 15.74
CA GLN A 219 5.49 -8.54 17.03
C GLN A 219 5.78 -7.52 18.13
N SER A 220 6.59 -6.50 17.86
CA SER A 220 6.90 -5.42 18.79
C SER A 220 5.63 -4.63 19.17
N VAL A 221 4.77 -4.31 18.19
CA VAL A 221 3.46 -3.66 18.45
C VAL A 221 2.60 -4.51 19.38
N ILE A 222 2.47 -5.80 19.09
CA ILE A 222 1.65 -6.70 19.90
C ILE A 222 2.20 -6.80 21.33
N GLY A 223 3.53 -6.93 21.49
CA GLY A 223 4.20 -6.95 22.79
C GLY A 223 3.93 -5.68 23.59
N HIS A 224 4.05 -4.51 22.95
CA HIS A 224 3.76 -3.23 23.58
C HIS A 224 2.28 -3.11 24.00
N LEU A 225 1.33 -3.45 23.12
CA LEU A 225 -0.09 -3.43 23.46
C LEU A 225 -0.42 -4.40 24.61
N ALA A 226 0.19 -5.57 24.62
CA ALA A 226 0.03 -6.55 25.69
C ALA A 226 0.55 -6.01 27.03
N SER A 227 1.73 -5.34 27.04
CA SER A 227 2.28 -4.70 28.26
C SER A 227 1.39 -3.59 28.81
N LYS A 228 0.62 -2.91 27.94
CA LYS A 228 -0.38 -1.89 28.33
C LYS A 228 -1.77 -2.50 28.62
N GLY A 229 -1.89 -3.82 28.73
CA GLY A 229 -3.14 -4.53 29.02
C GLY A 229 -4.20 -4.43 27.92
N ARG A 230 -3.77 -4.24 26.65
CA ARG A 230 -4.66 -4.29 25.48
C ARG A 230 -4.46 -5.62 24.74
N PRO A 231 -5.34 -6.60 24.94
CA PRO A 231 -5.21 -7.91 24.27
C PRO A 231 -5.43 -7.78 22.76
N CYS A 232 -4.66 -8.55 22.00
CA CYS A 232 -4.72 -8.59 20.54
C CYS A 232 -5.18 -9.96 20.07
N GLU A 233 -6.13 -9.98 19.15
CA GLU A 233 -6.59 -11.21 18.49
C GLU A 233 -6.41 -11.12 16.97
N LEU A 234 -6.35 -12.27 16.31
CA LEU A 234 -6.24 -12.34 14.87
C LEU A 234 -7.61 -12.12 14.21
N ALA A 235 -7.78 -11.02 13.48
CA ALA A 235 -9.00 -10.74 12.72
C ALA A 235 -9.18 -11.73 11.56
N THR A 236 -8.16 -11.90 10.74
CA THR A 236 -8.15 -12.81 9.59
C THR A 236 -6.73 -12.96 9.05
N THR A 237 -6.48 -14.04 8.31
CA THR A 237 -5.24 -14.22 7.51
C THR A 237 -5.47 -13.93 6.02
N ARG A 238 -6.64 -13.41 5.65
CA ARG A 238 -6.97 -13.12 4.26
C ARG A 238 -6.29 -11.84 3.79
N CYS A 239 -5.87 -11.82 2.52
CA CYS A 239 -5.33 -10.64 1.87
C CYS A 239 -6.39 -9.55 1.67
N CYS A 240 -5.99 -8.27 1.68
CA CYS A 240 -6.87 -7.14 1.39
C CYS A 240 -7.43 -7.15 -0.05
N GLY A 241 -6.73 -7.78 -1.00
CA GLY A 241 -7.16 -7.90 -2.39
C GLY A 241 -6.71 -6.78 -3.33
N ALA A 242 -5.85 -5.88 -2.88
CA ALA A 242 -5.36 -4.76 -3.70
C ALA A 242 -4.81 -5.21 -5.05
N GLU A 243 -4.02 -6.28 -5.07
CA GLU A 243 -3.43 -6.80 -6.30
C GLU A 243 -4.45 -7.45 -7.25
N GLU A 244 -5.56 -8.00 -6.70
CA GLU A 244 -6.65 -8.49 -7.55
C GLU A 244 -7.35 -7.35 -8.27
N LEU A 245 -7.60 -6.25 -7.56
CA LEU A 245 -8.24 -5.06 -8.13
C LEU A 245 -7.32 -4.40 -9.17
N ARG A 246 -6.07 -4.15 -8.84
CA ARG A 246 -5.06 -3.57 -9.73
C ARG A 246 -4.83 -4.39 -11.01
N ALA A 247 -4.96 -5.70 -10.92
CA ALA A 247 -4.87 -6.60 -12.08
C ALA A 247 -6.17 -6.66 -12.90
N GLY A 248 -7.17 -5.84 -12.62
CA GLY A 248 -8.48 -5.86 -13.28
C GLY A 248 -9.34 -7.10 -12.96
N ARG A 249 -8.95 -7.92 -11.96
CA ARG A 249 -9.66 -9.14 -11.56
C ARG A 249 -10.83 -8.85 -10.60
N VAL A 250 -11.67 -7.90 -10.97
CA VAL A 250 -12.73 -7.34 -10.12
C VAL A 250 -13.72 -8.40 -9.62
N ARG A 251 -14.03 -9.43 -10.45
CA ARG A 251 -14.90 -10.54 -10.00
C ARG A 251 -14.28 -11.34 -8.84
N ALA A 252 -12.97 -11.57 -8.87
CA ALA A 252 -12.24 -12.23 -7.79
C ALA A 252 -12.18 -11.32 -6.56
N PHE A 253 -11.90 -10.04 -6.75
CA PHE A 253 -11.89 -9.04 -5.70
C PHE A 253 -13.25 -8.94 -4.98
N ARG A 254 -14.37 -8.87 -5.69
CA ARG A 254 -15.72 -8.87 -5.08
C ARG A 254 -16.01 -10.12 -4.25
N LYS A 255 -15.58 -11.30 -4.72
CA LYS A 255 -15.67 -12.52 -3.91
C LYS A 255 -14.87 -12.41 -2.61
N ARG A 256 -13.71 -11.76 -2.67
CA ARG A 256 -12.87 -11.49 -1.50
C ARG A 256 -13.55 -10.50 -0.56
N VAL A 257 -14.03 -9.37 -1.06
CA VAL A 257 -14.78 -8.36 -0.29
C VAL A 257 -15.95 -9.03 0.45
N ARG A 258 -16.77 -9.82 -0.25
CA ARG A 258 -17.87 -10.58 0.38
C ARG A 258 -17.39 -11.46 1.54
N ARG A 259 -16.25 -12.14 1.38
CA ARG A 259 -15.67 -13.00 2.43
C ARG A 259 -15.14 -12.19 3.59
N LEU A 260 -14.41 -11.13 3.31
CA LEU A 260 -13.86 -10.23 4.34
C LEU A 260 -14.97 -9.58 5.15
N THR A 261 -15.99 -9.02 4.49
CA THR A 261 -17.13 -8.39 5.18
C THR A 261 -17.86 -9.39 6.07
N LYS A 262 -18.03 -10.64 5.64
CA LYS A 262 -18.66 -11.68 6.46
C LYS A 262 -17.77 -12.13 7.64
N LEU A 263 -16.45 -12.19 7.45
CA LEU A 263 -15.51 -12.60 8.50
C LEU A 263 -15.36 -11.51 9.55
N LEU A 264 -15.04 -10.29 9.13
CA LEU A 264 -14.80 -9.15 10.02
C LEU A 264 -16.08 -8.61 10.67
N GLY A 265 -17.25 -8.81 10.02
CA GLY A 265 -18.55 -8.46 10.60
C GLY A 265 -19.09 -9.48 11.62
N LYS A 266 -18.49 -10.68 11.70
CA LYS A 266 -18.85 -11.71 12.70
C LYS A 266 -18.01 -11.60 13.99
N GLU A 267 -16.95 -10.81 13.99
CA GLU A 267 -16.10 -10.66 15.16
C GLU A 267 -16.91 -10.17 16.35
N SER A 268 -16.77 -10.87 17.45
CA SER A 268 -17.39 -10.53 18.74
C SER A 268 -16.80 -9.24 19.34
N SER A 269 -15.60 -8.89 18.95
CA SER A 269 -14.91 -7.69 19.38
C SER A 269 -15.48 -6.44 18.67
N LYS A 270 -15.92 -5.47 19.46
CA LYS A 270 -16.32 -4.13 18.98
C LYS A 270 -15.12 -3.16 18.92
N GLY A 271 -13.91 -3.65 19.15
CA GLY A 271 -12.70 -2.86 19.16
C GLY A 271 -12.17 -2.49 17.77
N PRO A 272 -11.06 -1.75 17.70
CA PRO A 272 -10.44 -1.37 16.43
C PRO A 272 -9.89 -2.60 15.68
N ILE A 273 -9.91 -2.51 14.35
CA ILE A 273 -9.25 -3.47 13.45
C ILE A 273 -7.95 -2.84 12.98
N MET A 274 -6.85 -3.29 13.58
CA MET A 274 -5.51 -2.78 13.28
C MET A 274 -4.95 -3.42 12.01
N VAL A 275 -4.76 -2.62 10.96
CA VAL A 275 -4.23 -3.06 9.66
C VAL A 275 -2.75 -2.72 9.58
N MET A 276 -1.91 -3.75 9.47
CA MET A 276 -0.46 -3.66 9.61
C MET A 276 0.29 -3.06 8.39
N SER A 277 -0.42 -2.44 7.46
CA SER A 277 0.20 -1.78 6.29
C SER A 277 -0.65 -0.60 5.82
N PRO A 278 -0.06 0.61 5.65
CA PRO A 278 -0.80 1.80 5.20
C PRO A 278 -1.49 1.58 3.84
N SER A 279 -0.83 0.94 2.89
CA SER A 279 -1.40 0.68 1.57
C SER A 279 -2.60 -0.28 1.61
N CYS A 280 -2.59 -1.29 2.50
CA CYS A 280 -3.74 -2.16 2.70
C CYS A 280 -4.88 -1.44 3.44
N LEU A 281 -4.55 -0.58 4.41
CA LEU A 281 -5.51 0.23 5.15
C LEU A 281 -6.26 1.18 4.20
N ALA A 282 -5.51 1.97 3.43
CA ALA A 282 -6.08 2.88 2.43
C ALA A 282 -6.93 2.12 1.39
N HIS A 283 -6.44 0.97 0.91
CA HIS A 283 -7.19 0.14 -0.03
C HIS A 283 -8.52 -0.36 0.56
N LEU A 284 -8.52 -0.84 1.80
CA LEU A 284 -9.75 -1.31 2.47
C LEU A 284 -10.71 -0.15 2.73
N ARG A 285 -10.23 1.00 3.21
CA ARG A 285 -11.06 2.20 3.42
C ARG A 285 -11.75 2.66 2.14
N SER A 286 -11.04 2.66 1.01
CA SER A 286 -11.58 3.16 -0.27
C SER A 286 -12.40 2.13 -1.04
N ASN A 287 -12.10 0.82 -0.93
CA ASN A 287 -12.63 -0.17 -1.86
C ASN A 287 -13.57 -1.21 -1.23
N LEU A 288 -13.63 -1.32 0.10
CA LEU A 288 -14.49 -2.34 0.74
C LEU A 288 -15.97 -2.06 0.47
N VAL A 289 -16.43 -0.84 0.73
CA VAL A 289 -17.84 -0.44 0.56
C VAL A 289 -18.27 -0.40 -0.91
N PRO A 290 -17.54 0.23 -1.84
CA PRO A 290 -17.94 0.29 -3.25
C PRO A 290 -18.06 -1.07 -3.93
N HIS A 291 -17.30 -2.07 -3.47
CA HIS A 291 -17.27 -3.39 -4.10
C HIS A 291 -18.01 -4.49 -3.32
N CYS A 292 -18.69 -4.14 -2.22
CA CYS A 292 -19.49 -5.10 -1.46
C CYS A 292 -20.87 -5.35 -2.10
N ASP A 293 -21.47 -6.48 -1.75
CA ASP A 293 -22.86 -6.74 -2.10
C ASP A 293 -23.78 -5.76 -1.35
N PRO A 294 -24.88 -5.28 -1.96
CA PRO A 294 -25.80 -4.33 -1.31
C PRO A 294 -26.26 -4.75 0.07
N GLY A 295 -26.60 -6.03 0.25
CA GLY A 295 -27.03 -6.57 1.54
C GLY A 295 -25.95 -6.66 2.63
N LEU A 296 -24.68 -6.44 2.27
CA LEU A 296 -23.54 -6.42 3.21
C LEU A 296 -22.99 -5.01 3.44
N ARG A 297 -23.56 -4.00 2.79
CA ARG A 297 -23.09 -2.61 2.85
C ARG A 297 -23.02 -2.05 4.28
N PRO A 298 -24.05 -2.21 5.14
CA PRO A 298 -23.96 -1.72 6.52
C PRO A 298 -22.82 -2.37 7.31
N ASN A 299 -22.55 -3.65 7.09
CA ASN A 299 -21.41 -4.33 7.71
C ASN A 299 -20.08 -3.83 7.17
N ALA A 300 -19.98 -3.53 5.88
CA ALA A 300 -18.77 -2.99 5.27
C ALA A 300 -18.47 -1.58 5.80
N GLU A 301 -19.48 -0.72 5.94
CA GLU A 301 -19.36 0.62 6.54
C GLU A 301 -18.89 0.53 7.98
N MET A 302 -19.53 -0.31 8.81
CA MET A 302 -19.11 -0.54 10.20
C MET A 302 -17.66 -1.06 10.31
N ILE A 303 -17.22 -1.91 9.39
CA ILE A 303 -15.84 -2.39 9.36
C ILE A 303 -14.90 -1.24 9.03
N VAL A 304 -15.19 -0.44 8.00
CA VAL A 304 -14.37 0.72 7.59
C VAL A 304 -14.20 1.72 8.74
N ASP A 305 -15.28 1.99 9.51
CA ASP A 305 -15.23 2.87 10.68
C ASP A 305 -14.30 2.36 11.80
N ARG A 306 -14.05 1.05 11.84
CA ARG A 306 -13.18 0.39 12.84
C ARG A 306 -11.73 0.23 12.37
N LEU A 307 -11.44 0.42 11.08
CA LEU A 307 -10.08 0.27 10.55
C LEU A 307 -9.16 1.33 11.13
N ARG A 308 -8.03 0.89 11.67
CA ARG A 308 -6.98 1.76 12.25
C ARG A 308 -5.61 1.31 11.78
N SER A 309 -4.68 2.25 11.71
CA SER A 309 -3.26 1.90 11.60
C SER A 309 -2.68 1.49 12.95
N PRO A 310 -1.50 0.87 12.97
CA PRO A 310 -0.75 0.65 14.21
C PRO A 310 -0.46 1.95 14.96
N ILE A 311 -0.18 3.04 14.25
CA ILE A 311 0.13 4.35 14.82
C ILE A 311 -1.10 4.94 15.53
N GLU A 312 -2.27 4.93 14.86
CA GLU A 312 -3.54 5.35 15.47
C GLU A 312 -3.83 4.56 16.77
N VAL A 313 -3.64 3.23 16.74
CA VAL A 313 -3.89 2.38 17.92
C VAL A 313 -2.91 2.65 19.06
N LEU A 314 -1.65 2.93 18.75
CA LEU A 314 -0.62 3.26 19.74
C LEU A 314 -0.86 4.63 20.36
N THR A 315 -1.17 5.66 19.56
CA THR A 315 -1.45 7.02 20.04
C THR A 315 -2.72 7.11 20.88
N GLU A 316 -3.79 6.38 20.52
CA GLU A 316 -4.98 6.23 21.36
C GLU A 316 -4.65 5.63 22.73
N SER A 317 -3.57 4.87 22.83
CA SER A 317 -3.14 4.22 24.07
C SER A 317 -2.32 5.16 24.96
N THR A 318 -1.66 6.16 24.38
CA THR A 318 -0.76 7.11 25.07
C THR A 318 -1.48 8.36 25.56
N SER A 319 -2.61 8.75 24.98
CA SER A 319 -3.39 9.95 25.36
C SER A 319 -3.97 9.91 26.77
N ALA A 320 -3.76 8.84 27.54
CA ALA A 320 -4.19 8.70 28.94
C ALA A 320 -3.14 9.18 29.97
N GLY A 321 -2.15 9.93 29.57
CA GLY A 321 -1.18 10.56 30.47
C GLY A 321 0.25 10.13 30.20
N THR A 322 0.98 10.94 29.45
CA THR A 322 2.44 10.95 29.56
C THR A 322 2.97 12.36 29.31
N SER A 323 3.60 12.89 30.33
CA SER A 323 4.52 14.03 30.28
C SER A 323 5.76 13.65 29.48
N ARG A 324 6.24 14.60 28.71
CA ARG A 324 7.50 14.54 27.97
C ARG A 324 8.66 14.17 28.89
N SER A 325 9.38 13.10 28.60
CA SER A 325 10.73 12.93 29.13
C SER A 325 11.73 13.30 28.05
N SER A 326 12.67 14.16 28.41
CA SER A 326 13.83 14.53 27.59
C SER A 326 14.89 13.42 27.73
N GLY A 327 14.80 12.39 26.91
CA GLY A 327 15.84 11.39 26.78
C GLY A 327 17.05 11.98 26.04
N THR A 328 18.25 11.74 26.54
CA THR A 328 19.53 12.10 25.88
C THR A 328 19.76 11.21 24.67
N SER A 329 19.25 11.62 23.51
CA SER A 329 19.53 10.92 22.27
C SER A 329 20.95 11.25 21.77
N ASP A 330 21.61 10.24 21.21
CA ASP A 330 22.90 10.40 20.53
C ASP A 330 22.73 11.37 19.34
N SER A 331 23.11 12.63 19.57
CA SER A 331 22.85 13.81 18.71
C SER A 331 23.55 13.79 17.35
N ARG A 332 24.04 12.62 16.88
CA ARG A 332 24.84 12.48 15.67
C ARG A 332 24.12 11.90 14.45
N ARG A 333 22.86 11.47 14.57
CA ARG A 333 22.13 10.89 13.43
C ARG A 333 21.10 11.88 12.90
N SER A 334 21.13 12.15 11.60
CA SER A 334 20.04 12.85 10.93
C SER A 334 18.93 11.86 10.58
N LEU A 335 17.67 12.23 10.84
CA LEU A 335 16.51 11.40 10.59
C LEU A 335 15.71 11.97 9.44
N LEU A 336 15.47 11.13 8.42
CA LEU A 336 14.69 11.48 7.24
C LEU A 336 13.36 10.71 7.26
N PHE A 337 12.24 11.41 7.30
CA PHE A 337 10.93 10.78 7.20
C PHE A 337 10.38 10.88 5.78
N LEU A 338 10.07 9.73 5.17
CA LEU A 338 9.51 9.61 3.85
C LEU A 338 8.04 9.15 3.96
N PRO A 339 7.08 10.07 4.10
CA PRO A 339 5.69 9.71 4.28
C PRO A 339 5.15 8.96 3.06
N SER A 340 4.41 7.89 3.33
CA SER A 340 3.68 7.17 2.29
C SER A 340 2.50 7.98 1.77
N PRO A 341 2.23 7.99 0.46
CA PRO A 341 0.99 8.55 -0.07
C PRO A 341 -0.29 7.91 0.47
N HIS A 342 -0.17 6.75 1.10
CA HIS A 342 -1.29 6.02 1.70
C HIS A 342 -1.46 6.30 3.20
N GLU A 343 -0.56 7.03 3.82
CA GLU A 343 -0.67 7.42 5.23
C GLU A 343 -1.67 8.56 5.38
N ASP A 344 -2.49 8.47 6.43
CA ASP A 344 -3.40 9.55 6.80
C ASP A 344 -2.61 10.77 7.28
N PRO A 345 -3.05 12.01 7.01
CA PRO A 345 -2.39 13.22 7.52
C PRO A 345 -2.21 13.22 9.05
N SER A 346 -3.14 12.65 9.81
CA SER A 346 -3.05 12.53 11.27
C SER A 346 -1.94 11.57 11.70
N GLU A 347 -1.74 10.47 10.97
CA GLU A 347 -0.63 9.53 11.20
C GLU A 347 0.72 10.19 10.93
N ARG A 348 0.80 10.92 9.81
CA ARG A 348 1.99 11.68 9.45
C ARG A 348 2.36 12.67 10.54
N THR A 349 1.38 13.46 11.01
CA THR A 349 1.59 14.41 12.11
C THR A 349 2.02 13.71 13.40
N ALA A 350 1.45 12.54 13.72
CA ALA A 350 1.83 11.77 14.91
C ALA A 350 3.29 11.28 14.82
N ILE A 351 3.72 10.78 13.65
CA ILE A 351 5.11 10.37 13.43
C ILE A 351 6.03 11.58 13.52
N GLU A 352 5.73 12.66 12.81
CA GLU A 352 6.50 13.90 12.84
C GLU A 352 6.67 14.41 14.28
N HIS A 353 5.58 14.47 15.04
CA HIS A 353 5.61 14.97 16.41
C HIS A 353 6.44 14.11 17.35
N THR A 354 6.36 12.79 17.24
CA THR A 354 7.14 11.87 18.07
C THR A 354 8.62 11.94 17.75
N VAL A 355 8.94 12.05 16.46
CA VAL A 355 10.33 12.06 15.98
C VAL A 355 11.00 13.42 16.20
N THR A 356 10.27 14.54 16.05
CA THR A 356 10.82 15.90 16.25
C THR A 356 11.09 16.24 17.72
N SER A 357 10.57 15.46 18.67
CA SER A 357 10.85 15.69 20.09
C SER A 357 12.29 15.36 20.48
N GLU A 358 12.99 14.52 19.70
CA GLU A 358 14.29 13.96 20.08
C GLU A 358 15.44 14.29 19.11
N THR A 359 15.14 14.55 17.82
CA THR A 359 16.16 14.75 16.80
C THR A 359 15.65 15.69 15.70
N ALA A 360 16.56 16.40 15.01
CA ALA A 360 16.19 17.18 13.82
C ALA A 360 15.69 16.23 12.72
N VAL A 361 14.37 16.25 12.47
CA VAL A 361 13.72 15.44 11.44
C VAL A 361 13.50 16.26 10.19
N GLN A 362 13.92 15.74 9.06
CA GLN A 362 13.60 16.30 7.76
C GLN A 362 12.52 15.41 7.07
N VAL A 363 11.39 16.02 6.76
CA VAL A 363 10.31 15.36 5.99
C VAL A 363 10.60 15.53 4.50
N ILE A 364 10.69 14.43 3.77
CA ILE A 364 10.90 14.41 2.32
C ILE A 364 9.61 13.96 1.65
N ALA A 365 8.82 14.93 1.23
CA ALA A 365 7.60 14.65 0.47
C ALA A 365 7.90 13.95 -0.85
N ASP A 366 6.92 13.19 -1.37
CA ASP A 366 7.00 12.49 -2.67
C ASP A 366 8.12 11.45 -2.81
N ALA A 367 8.80 11.09 -1.72
CA ALA A 367 9.84 10.05 -1.72
C ALA A 367 9.36 8.72 -1.10
N GLY A 368 8.16 8.68 -0.54
CA GLY A 368 7.58 7.51 0.14
C GLY A 368 6.76 6.56 -0.77
N MET A 369 6.94 6.60 -2.08
CA MET A 369 6.13 5.81 -3.03
C MET A 369 6.27 4.31 -2.84
N HIS A 370 5.14 3.58 -2.95
CA HIS A 370 5.08 2.12 -2.84
C HIS A 370 4.81 1.48 -4.20
N MET A 371 5.73 0.69 -4.69
CA MET A 371 5.57 -0.02 -5.97
C MET A 371 4.84 -1.37 -5.85
N GLY A 372 4.75 -1.92 -4.62
CA GLY A 372 4.08 -3.20 -4.39
C GLY A 372 4.62 -4.32 -5.28
N THR A 373 3.75 -5.25 -5.68
CA THR A 373 4.13 -6.38 -6.55
C THR A 373 4.38 -5.96 -8.01
N TRP A 374 4.08 -4.72 -8.39
CA TRP A 374 4.38 -4.19 -9.73
C TRP A 374 5.88 -4.28 -10.04
N ALA A 375 6.74 -3.95 -9.08
CA ALA A 375 8.20 -4.03 -9.24
C ALA A 375 8.73 -5.47 -9.41
N LEU A 376 7.92 -6.48 -9.10
CA LEU A 376 8.30 -7.89 -9.28
C LEU A 376 8.00 -8.42 -10.67
N ARG A 377 7.28 -7.70 -11.51
CA ARG A 377 6.86 -8.15 -12.84
C ARG A 377 7.99 -8.05 -13.84
N GLN A 378 8.13 -9.06 -14.67
CA GLN A 378 9.06 -8.99 -15.77
C GLN A 378 8.70 -7.84 -16.73
N GLY A 379 9.68 -7.04 -17.09
CA GLY A 379 9.55 -5.84 -17.93
C GLY A 379 9.39 -4.54 -17.13
N ASN A 380 9.20 -4.62 -15.81
CA ASN A 380 9.08 -3.44 -14.94
C ASN A 380 10.39 -3.13 -14.19
N GLU A 381 11.45 -3.91 -14.39
CA GLU A 381 12.70 -3.83 -13.63
C GLU A 381 13.35 -2.45 -13.75
N GLU A 382 13.44 -1.96 -14.99
CA GLU A 382 14.06 -0.67 -15.27
C GLU A 382 13.22 0.50 -14.70
N GLY A 383 11.90 0.43 -14.83
CA GLY A 383 10.96 1.40 -14.23
C GLY A 383 11.03 1.41 -12.71
N ALA A 384 11.16 0.23 -12.09
CA ALA A 384 11.34 0.12 -10.64
C ALA A 384 12.67 0.75 -10.20
N HIS A 385 13.75 0.47 -10.91
CA HIS A 385 15.06 1.05 -10.64
C HIS A 385 15.05 2.57 -10.80
N ARG A 386 14.52 3.10 -11.91
CA ARG A 386 14.37 4.56 -12.10
C ARG A 386 13.54 5.21 -11.00
N THR A 387 12.48 4.55 -10.53
CA THR A 387 11.65 5.06 -9.44
C THR A 387 12.45 5.15 -8.14
N VAL A 388 13.21 4.12 -7.81
CA VAL A 388 14.09 4.11 -6.62
C VAL A 388 15.18 5.21 -6.73
N GLN A 389 15.78 5.37 -7.88
CA GLN A 389 16.77 6.44 -8.13
C GLN A 389 16.15 7.83 -7.95
N ARG A 390 14.90 8.05 -8.41
CA ARG A 390 14.20 9.33 -8.16
C ARG A 390 13.98 9.56 -6.67
N MET A 391 13.56 8.52 -5.93
CA MET A 391 13.42 8.61 -4.48
C MET A 391 14.78 8.96 -3.82
N ALA A 392 15.84 8.25 -4.19
CA ALA A 392 17.20 8.48 -3.67
C ALA A 392 17.70 9.89 -3.96
N LYS A 393 17.47 10.41 -5.17
CA LYS A 393 17.88 11.79 -5.55
C LYS A 393 17.15 12.89 -4.77
N ARG A 394 15.99 12.60 -4.18
CA ARG A 394 15.27 13.54 -3.31
C ARG A 394 15.81 13.58 -1.90
N LEU A 395 16.59 12.56 -1.52
CA LEU A 395 17.23 12.54 -0.21
C LEU A 395 18.41 13.53 -0.22
N PRO A 396 18.61 14.31 0.85
CA PRO A 396 19.77 15.17 0.97
C PRO A 396 21.05 14.34 0.88
N THR A 397 22.11 14.94 0.38
CA THR A 397 23.43 14.30 0.34
C THR A 397 23.83 13.89 1.77
N PRO A 398 24.40 12.69 1.99
CA PRO A 398 24.85 12.31 3.32
C PRO A 398 25.86 13.36 3.83
N ALA A 399 25.55 13.98 4.98
CA ALA A 399 26.52 14.68 5.76
C ALA A 399 27.51 13.67 6.39
N ASP A 400 28.57 14.11 7.03
CA ASP A 400 29.59 13.24 7.66
C ASP A 400 29.09 12.30 8.77
N ALA A 401 27.75 12.25 9.00
CA ALA A 401 27.09 11.40 9.98
C ALA A 401 26.15 10.38 9.31
N PRO A 402 26.07 9.14 9.84
CA PRO A 402 25.11 8.16 9.38
C PRO A 402 23.69 8.69 9.54
N ARG A 403 22.86 8.49 8.50
CA ARG A 403 21.44 8.89 8.50
C ARG A 403 20.54 7.68 8.63
N MET A 404 19.38 7.88 9.23
CA MET A 404 18.31 6.89 9.34
C MET A 404 17.14 7.36 8.49
N VAL A 405 16.61 6.47 7.65
CA VAL A 405 15.44 6.74 6.83
C VAL A 405 14.22 6.04 7.42
N VAL A 406 13.21 6.80 7.74
CA VAL A 406 11.94 6.28 8.27
C VAL A 406 10.92 6.20 7.17
N ARG A 407 10.44 5.02 6.86
CA ARG A 407 9.38 4.80 5.88
C ARG A 407 8.69 3.45 6.05
N SER A 408 7.43 3.37 5.64
CA SER A 408 6.67 2.11 5.56
C SER A 408 6.83 1.41 4.20
N GLY A 409 6.54 0.11 4.14
CA GLY A 409 6.45 -0.66 2.90
C GLY A 409 7.70 -1.48 2.56
N LEU A 410 7.63 -2.76 2.87
CA LEU A 410 8.74 -3.73 2.83
C LEU A 410 9.58 -3.70 1.54
N LEU A 411 8.95 -3.94 0.36
CA LEU A 411 9.70 -4.09 -0.89
C LEU A 411 10.38 -2.79 -1.32
N SER A 412 9.64 -1.67 -1.29
CA SER A 412 10.21 -0.38 -1.69
C SER A 412 11.29 0.11 -0.71
N SER A 413 11.18 -0.25 0.58
CA SER A 413 12.21 0.03 1.59
C SER A 413 13.49 -0.77 1.31
N GLN A 414 13.37 -2.05 1.00
CA GLN A 414 14.55 -2.88 0.65
C GLN A 414 15.25 -2.39 -0.63
N LEU A 415 14.48 -1.99 -1.64
CA LEU A 415 15.05 -1.45 -2.87
C LEU A 415 15.78 -0.12 -2.62
N LEU A 416 15.20 0.75 -1.80
CA LEU A 416 15.82 2.03 -1.45
C LEU A 416 17.08 1.82 -0.60
N ALA A 417 17.03 0.95 0.41
CA ALA A 417 18.20 0.59 1.22
C ALA A 417 19.36 0.05 0.37
N HIS A 418 19.06 -0.77 -0.63
CA HIS A 418 20.05 -1.29 -1.55
C HIS A 418 20.66 -0.20 -2.43
N GLU A 419 19.88 0.77 -2.88
CA GLU A 419 20.34 1.87 -3.75
C GLU A 419 21.17 2.89 -2.97
N THR A 420 20.77 3.24 -1.73
CA THR A 420 21.37 4.33 -0.97
C THR A 420 22.40 3.86 0.07
N GLY A 421 22.33 2.61 0.49
CA GLY A 421 23.11 2.09 1.63
C GLY A 421 22.61 2.58 2.99
N ASP A 422 21.49 3.27 3.06
CA ASP A 422 20.92 3.80 4.29
C ASP A 422 20.28 2.72 5.15
N ASP A 423 20.25 2.96 6.46
CA ASP A 423 19.44 2.19 7.41
C ASP A 423 17.99 2.66 7.32
N ILE A 424 17.09 1.74 6.93
CA ILE A 424 15.66 2.04 6.75
C ILE A 424 14.84 1.37 7.82
N VAL A 425 14.15 2.18 8.60
CA VAL A 425 13.35 1.76 9.76
C VAL A 425 11.86 1.99 9.49
N ASP A 426 11.04 1.04 9.92
CA ASP A 426 9.58 1.21 9.90
C ASP A 426 9.14 2.25 10.95
N PRO A 427 8.22 3.19 10.61
CA PRO A 427 7.76 4.22 11.53
C PRO A 427 7.27 3.70 12.88
N VAL A 428 6.63 2.54 12.87
CA VAL A 428 6.11 1.90 14.09
C VAL A 428 7.25 1.41 14.99
N THR A 429 8.31 0.88 14.41
CA THR A 429 9.50 0.45 15.16
C THR A 429 10.15 1.64 15.86
N LEU A 430 10.22 2.79 15.17
CA LEU A 430 10.76 4.01 15.74
C LEU A 430 9.92 4.51 16.92
N LEU A 431 8.59 4.56 16.77
CA LEU A 431 7.68 4.96 17.85
C LEU A 431 7.81 4.07 19.10
N LEU A 432 8.03 2.78 18.91
CA LEU A 432 8.17 1.83 20.02
C LEU A 432 9.53 1.94 20.72
N SER A 433 10.61 2.22 20.00
CA SER A 433 11.94 2.43 20.59
C SER A 433 11.94 3.68 21.48
N ALA A 434 11.32 4.78 21.02
CA ALA A 434 11.17 5.98 21.82
C ALA A 434 10.36 5.77 23.13
N SER A 435 9.43 4.80 23.14
CA SER A 435 8.61 4.48 24.32
C SER A 435 9.26 3.46 25.28
N SER A 436 10.31 2.75 24.87
CA SER A 436 11.01 1.76 25.70
C SER A 436 12.13 2.35 26.56
N ASP A 437 12.64 3.52 26.21
CA ASP A 437 13.67 4.22 27.00
C ASP A 437 13.08 4.91 28.26
N GLU A 438 11.77 4.80 28.48
CA GLU A 438 11.06 5.31 29.67
C GLU A 438 10.91 4.28 30.82
N GLN A 439 11.47 3.07 30.72
CA GLN A 439 11.44 2.06 31.79
C GLN A 439 12.82 1.82 32.39
#